data_878f1607e1a71b806415dd07be31b81a
#
_entry.id   878f1607e1a71b806415dd07be31b81a
#
_cell.length_a   1.000
_cell.length_b   1.000
_cell.length_c   1.000
_cell.angle_alpha   90.00
_cell.angle_beta   90.00
_cell.angle_gamma   90.00
#
_symmetry.space_group_name_H-M   'P 1'
#
loop_
_entity.id
_entity.type
_entity.pdbx_description
1 polymer ?
#
loop_
_entity_poly.entity_id
_entity_poly.type
_entity_poly.pdbx_seq_one_letter_code
_entity_poly.pdbx_strand_id
1 'polypeptide(L)'
;MKAKIVFITGASSGIGEGCARKFAKEGWNLILNARTVSKLEELKAELEKEYGIQVYVLPFDVRDRKQAAAALEALPEEWKSIDVLINNAGLVIGVDKEFEGSLDEWDIMIDTNIRGLLAMTRLVVPGMVERGCGHIINIGSIAGDAAYPGGSVYCATKAAVKALSDGLRIDLVDTPLRVTNIKPGMVETNFTVVRYRGDKQAADNFY
;
A
#
# COMPACT_ATOMS: atom_id res chain seq x y z
N MET A 1 20.09 -14.74 13.50
CA MET A 1 19.85 -14.09 12.20
C MET A 1 19.14 -12.78 12.45
N LYS A 2 19.47 -11.70 11.72
CA LYS A 2 18.73 -10.43 11.82
C LYS A 2 17.30 -10.67 11.38
N ALA A 3 16.31 -10.17 12.15
CA ALA A 3 14.92 -10.28 11.76
C ALA A 3 14.69 -9.53 10.45
N LYS A 4 13.89 -10.10 9.54
CA LYS A 4 13.51 -9.49 8.27
C LYS A 4 12.50 -8.36 8.50
N ILE A 5 12.55 -7.34 7.67
CA ILE A 5 11.72 -6.16 7.80
C ILE A 5 10.77 -6.07 6.60
N VAL A 6 9.47 -5.91 6.88
CA VAL A 6 8.47 -5.56 5.87
C VAL A 6 7.95 -4.14 6.12
N PHE A 7 7.94 -3.33 5.06
CA PHE A 7 7.34 -2.00 5.07
C PHE A 7 5.99 -2.05 4.37
N ILE A 8 4.92 -1.64 5.07
CA ILE A 8 3.54 -1.73 4.58
C ILE A 8 2.91 -0.33 4.58
N THR A 9 2.50 0.14 3.41
CA THR A 9 1.74 1.39 3.29
C THR A 9 0.24 1.12 3.43
N GLY A 10 -0.50 2.07 4.02
CA GLY A 10 -1.93 1.90 4.28
C GLY A 10 -2.24 0.78 5.28
N ALA A 11 -1.38 0.61 6.29
CA ALA A 11 -1.44 -0.50 7.24
C ALA A 11 -2.54 -0.37 8.31
N SER A 12 -3.25 0.76 8.39
CA SER A 12 -4.20 1.04 9.48
C SER A 12 -5.55 0.33 9.36
N SER A 13 -5.80 -0.42 8.29
CA SER A 13 -7.05 -1.16 8.08
C SER A 13 -6.97 -2.13 6.90
N GLY A 14 -7.96 -3.04 6.81
CA GLY A 14 -8.21 -3.88 5.65
C GLY A 14 -7.03 -4.76 5.24
N ILE A 15 -6.72 -4.78 3.94
CA ILE A 15 -5.66 -5.65 3.39
C ILE A 15 -4.30 -5.32 4.00
N GLY A 16 -3.98 -4.03 4.22
CA GLY A 16 -2.70 -3.63 4.82
C GLY A 16 -2.54 -4.12 6.25
N GLU A 17 -3.57 -4.02 7.06
CA GLU A 17 -3.62 -4.58 8.42
C GLU A 17 -3.53 -6.11 8.38
N GLY A 18 -4.27 -6.77 7.48
CA GLY A 18 -4.18 -8.22 7.30
C GLY A 18 -2.77 -8.69 6.92
N CYS A 19 -2.08 -7.93 6.05
CA CYS A 19 -0.67 -8.19 5.74
C CYS A 19 0.22 -8.03 6.99
N ALA A 20 0.03 -6.95 7.77
CA ALA A 20 0.79 -6.72 8.99
C ALA A 20 0.66 -7.89 9.98
N ARG A 21 -0.57 -8.35 10.24
CA ARG A 21 -0.85 -9.51 11.09
C ARG A 21 -0.21 -10.79 10.57
N LYS A 22 -0.27 -11.03 9.25
CA LYS A 22 0.31 -12.22 8.66
C LYS A 22 1.84 -12.23 8.76
N PHE A 23 2.51 -11.12 8.46
CA PHE A 23 3.97 -11.02 8.57
C PHE A 23 4.43 -11.07 10.03
N ALA A 24 3.70 -10.45 10.96
CA ALA A 24 3.97 -10.55 12.40
C ALA A 24 3.96 -12.00 12.89
N LYS A 25 2.94 -12.77 12.49
CA LYS A 25 2.82 -14.20 12.81
C LYS A 25 4.00 -15.03 12.28
N GLU A 26 4.62 -14.62 11.19
CA GLU A 26 5.82 -15.27 10.62
C GLU A 26 7.14 -14.74 11.25
N GLY A 27 7.06 -13.91 12.30
CA GLY A 27 8.22 -13.40 13.03
C GLY A 27 8.98 -12.25 12.34
N TRP A 28 8.32 -11.51 11.43
CA TRP A 28 8.93 -10.37 10.75
C TRP A 28 8.74 -9.08 11.55
N ASN A 29 9.75 -8.23 11.56
CA ASN A 29 9.61 -6.86 12.04
C ASN A 29 8.87 -6.01 10.99
N LEU A 30 8.10 -5.03 11.47
CA LEU A 30 7.19 -4.26 10.62
C LEU A 30 7.50 -2.76 10.66
N ILE A 31 7.48 -2.12 9.50
CA ILE A 31 7.32 -0.67 9.38
C ILE A 31 5.88 -0.44 8.91
N LEU A 32 5.06 0.19 9.72
CA LEU A 32 3.66 0.45 9.44
C LEU A 32 3.45 1.91 9.08
N ASN A 33 2.96 2.18 7.87
CA ASN A 33 2.63 3.52 7.42
C ASN A 33 1.11 3.66 7.23
N ALA A 34 0.58 4.75 7.73
CA ALA A 34 -0.72 5.31 7.41
C ALA A 34 -0.81 6.75 7.93
N ARG A 35 -1.92 7.44 7.65
CA ARG A 35 -2.18 8.81 8.15
C ARG A 35 -2.68 8.82 9.59
N THR A 36 -3.39 7.77 10.03
CA THR A 36 -4.02 7.69 11.36
C THR A 36 -3.07 7.02 12.34
N VAL A 37 -2.34 7.83 13.11
CA VAL A 37 -1.31 7.37 14.06
C VAL A 37 -1.90 6.46 15.13
N SER A 38 -3.05 6.82 15.74
CA SER A 38 -3.66 6.04 16.82
C SER A 38 -3.90 4.57 16.44
N LYS A 39 -4.43 4.34 15.23
CA LYS A 39 -4.65 2.96 14.74
C LYS A 39 -3.35 2.18 14.52
N LEU A 40 -2.29 2.87 14.10
CA LEU A 40 -0.98 2.22 13.92
C LEU A 40 -0.36 1.85 15.28
N GLU A 41 -0.49 2.71 16.29
CA GLU A 41 0.01 2.44 17.65
C GLU A 41 -0.79 1.32 18.34
N GLU A 42 -2.12 1.28 18.15
CA GLU A 42 -2.95 0.18 18.63
C GLU A 42 -2.51 -1.16 18.01
N LEU A 43 -2.37 -1.19 16.67
CA LEU A 43 -1.92 -2.38 15.95
C LEU A 43 -0.51 -2.79 16.36
N LYS A 44 0.41 -1.83 16.54
CA LYS A 44 1.75 -2.07 17.05
C LYS A 44 1.72 -2.77 18.40
N ALA A 45 1.01 -2.18 19.37
CA ALA A 45 0.94 -2.72 20.73
C ALA A 45 0.40 -4.16 20.75
N GLU A 46 -0.61 -4.45 19.92
CA GLU A 46 -1.18 -5.77 19.77
C GLU A 46 -0.15 -6.76 19.19
N LEU A 47 0.46 -6.42 18.04
CA LEU A 47 1.36 -7.32 17.33
C LEU A 47 2.67 -7.60 18.10
N GLU A 48 3.25 -6.58 18.74
CA GLU A 48 4.43 -6.75 19.59
C GLU A 48 4.16 -7.66 20.78
N LYS A 49 2.97 -7.50 21.42
CA LYS A 49 2.56 -8.34 22.55
C LYS A 49 2.29 -9.79 22.14
N GLU A 50 1.63 -10.00 20.99
CA GLU A 50 1.19 -11.34 20.57
C GLU A 50 2.35 -12.15 19.96
N TYR A 51 3.22 -11.52 19.17
CA TYR A 51 4.24 -12.23 18.38
C TYR A 51 5.69 -11.96 18.82
N GLY A 52 5.93 -11.03 19.74
CA GLY A 52 7.28 -10.70 20.22
C GLY A 52 8.19 -10.08 19.16
N ILE A 53 7.63 -9.51 18.11
CA ILE A 53 8.33 -8.80 17.04
C ILE A 53 8.51 -7.32 17.41
N GLN A 54 9.24 -6.57 16.59
CA GLN A 54 9.35 -5.12 16.70
C GLN A 54 8.52 -4.44 15.60
N VAL A 55 7.85 -3.35 15.96
CA VAL A 55 7.05 -2.57 15.02
C VAL A 55 7.45 -1.09 15.09
N TYR A 56 7.80 -0.52 13.94
CA TYR A 56 8.09 0.90 13.78
C TYR A 56 6.90 1.60 13.13
N VAL A 57 6.32 2.57 13.81
CA VAL A 57 5.22 3.40 13.25
C VAL A 57 5.83 4.57 12.50
N LEU A 58 5.51 4.68 11.19
CA LEU A 58 6.07 5.69 10.29
C LEU A 58 4.92 6.47 9.62
N PRO A 59 4.32 7.47 10.32
CA PRO A 59 3.13 8.16 9.84
C PRO A 59 3.46 9.23 8.80
N PHE A 60 2.89 9.12 7.61
CA PHE A 60 2.86 10.16 6.58
C PHE A 60 1.78 9.83 5.53
N ASP A 61 1.44 10.83 4.73
CA ASP A 61 0.59 10.64 3.55
C ASP A 61 1.49 10.27 2.36
N VAL A 62 1.23 9.13 1.70
CA VAL A 62 2.01 8.67 0.53
C VAL A 62 1.98 9.66 -0.65
N ARG A 63 1.02 10.59 -0.66
CA ARG A 63 0.92 11.67 -1.64
C ARG A 63 1.95 12.78 -1.40
N ASP A 64 2.39 12.95 -0.16
CA ASP A 64 3.44 13.92 0.20
C ASP A 64 4.84 13.29 0.07
N ARG A 65 5.42 13.43 -1.11
CA ARG A 65 6.75 12.88 -1.43
C ARG A 65 7.87 13.44 -0.57
N LYS A 66 7.75 14.70 -0.11
CA LYS A 66 8.78 15.34 0.72
C LYS A 66 8.74 14.77 2.12
N GLN A 67 7.54 14.67 2.71
CA GLN A 67 7.34 14.06 4.02
C GLN A 67 7.77 12.58 4.01
N ALA A 68 7.40 11.83 2.98
CA ALA A 68 7.78 10.43 2.81
C ALA A 68 9.31 10.25 2.73
N ALA A 69 10.00 11.07 1.95
CA ALA A 69 11.46 11.03 1.83
C ALA A 69 12.14 11.34 3.17
N ALA A 70 11.74 12.42 3.83
CA ALA A 70 12.28 12.80 5.14
C ALA A 70 12.04 11.72 6.21
N ALA A 71 10.84 11.11 6.22
CA ALA A 71 10.50 10.05 7.17
C ALA A 71 11.36 8.79 6.97
N LEU A 72 11.59 8.38 5.72
CA LEU A 72 12.44 7.21 5.42
C LEU A 72 13.92 7.48 5.67
N GLU A 73 14.40 8.70 5.39
CA GLU A 73 15.78 9.11 5.69
C GLU A 73 16.05 9.12 7.20
N ALA A 74 15.07 9.55 8.00
CA ALA A 74 15.14 9.62 9.46
C ALA A 74 15.00 8.26 10.16
N LEU A 75 14.73 7.17 9.43
CA LEU A 75 14.68 5.83 10.03
C LEU A 75 15.99 5.50 10.72
N PRO A 76 15.97 4.90 11.92
CA PRO A 76 17.15 4.29 12.54
C PRO A 76 17.81 3.27 11.61
N GLU A 77 19.13 3.13 11.66
CA GLU A 77 19.91 2.28 10.75
C GLU A 77 19.43 0.82 10.72
N GLU A 78 19.00 0.30 11.87
CA GLU A 78 18.49 -1.06 11.99
C GLU A 78 17.18 -1.27 11.19
N TRP A 79 16.44 -0.21 10.86
CA TRP A 79 15.18 -0.22 10.10
C TRP A 79 15.34 0.06 8.60
N LYS A 80 16.50 0.55 8.17
CA LYS A 80 16.74 0.91 6.75
C LYS A 80 16.88 -0.31 5.82
N SER A 81 17.18 -1.50 6.34
CA SER A 81 17.31 -2.72 5.53
C SER A 81 15.95 -3.37 5.28
N ILE A 82 15.10 -2.71 4.51
CA ILE A 82 13.74 -3.20 4.17
C ILE A 82 13.86 -4.39 3.21
N ASP A 83 13.35 -5.58 3.59
CA ASP A 83 13.36 -6.80 2.78
C ASP A 83 12.12 -6.93 1.89
N VAL A 84 10.97 -6.42 2.35
CA VAL A 84 9.72 -6.43 1.59
C VAL A 84 9.08 -5.04 1.64
N LEU A 85 8.69 -4.52 0.48
CA LEU A 85 7.84 -3.34 0.35
C LEU A 85 6.45 -3.77 -0.12
N ILE A 86 5.41 -3.46 0.67
CA ILE A 86 4.02 -3.65 0.29
C ILE A 86 3.39 -2.30 -0.01
N ASN A 87 3.26 -1.98 -1.29
CA ASN A 87 2.52 -0.83 -1.78
C ASN A 87 1.03 -1.16 -1.74
N ASN A 88 0.42 -0.98 -0.55
CA ASN A 88 -0.99 -1.26 -0.32
C ASN A 88 -1.83 0.01 -0.21
N ALA A 89 -1.26 1.15 0.17
CA ALA A 89 -2.00 2.41 0.23
C ALA A 89 -2.74 2.67 -1.09
N GLY A 90 -4.05 2.77 -1.01
CA GLY A 90 -4.90 2.98 -2.16
C GLY A 90 -6.35 3.17 -1.73
N LEU A 91 -7.14 3.82 -2.58
CA LEU A 91 -8.54 4.09 -2.32
C LEU A 91 -9.34 4.20 -3.63
N VAL A 92 -10.65 4.12 -3.48
CA VAL A 92 -11.64 4.51 -4.49
C VAL A 92 -12.60 5.50 -3.84
N ILE A 93 -13.00 6.54 -4.56
CA ILE A 93 -14.00 7.52 -4.12
C ILE A 93 -15.03 7.67 -5.24
N GLY A 94 -16.31 7.61 -4.87
CA GLY A 94 -17.43 7.81 -5.78
C GLY A 94 -17.79 6.59 -6.61
N VAL A 95 -18.98 6.68 -7.19
CA VAL A 95 -19.57 5.72 -8.12
C VAL A 95 -20.17 6.45 -9.33
N ASP A 96 -19.78 7.69 -9.52
CA ASP A 96 -20.31 8.57 -10.55
C ASP A 96 -19.82 8.13 -11.93
N LYS A 97 -20.63 8.41 -12.95
CA LYS A 97 -20.19 8.22 -14.33
C LYS A 97 -19.06 9.18 -14.66
N GLU A 98 -18.17 8.79 -15.58
CA GLU A 98 -16.96 9.55 -15.90
C GLU A 98 -17.24 11.00 -16.34
N PHE A 99 -18.38 11.27 -16.97
CA PHE A 99 -18.76 12.62 -17.38
C PHE A 99 -19.49 13.44 -16.29
N GLU A 100 -19.66 12.90 -15.08
CA GLU A 100 -20.35 13.53 -13.94
C GLU A 100 -19.48 13.60 -12.68
N GLY A 101 -18.36 12.89 -12.64
CA GLY A 101 -17.54 12.71 -11.44
C GLY A 101 -16.72 13.93 -11.06
N SER A 102 -16.21 13.94 -9.83
CA SER A 102 -15.42 15.02 -9.26
C SER A 102 -13.93 14.88 -9.66
N LEU A 103 -13.39 15.91 -10.31
CA LEU A 103 -11.96 15.99 -10.65
C LEU A 103 -11.07 15.93 -9.38
N ASP A 104 -11.48 16.57 -8.28
CA ASP A 104 -10.73 16.56 -7.02
C ASP A 104 -10.63 15.15 -6.43
N GLU A 105 -11.71 14.36 -6.51
CA GLU A 105 -11.70 12.97 -6.05
C GLU A 105 -10.82 12.09 -6.96
N TRP A 106 -10.80 12.37 -8.26
CA TRP A 106 -9.93 11.67 -9.20
C TRP A 106 -8.46 11.99 -8.98
N ASP A 107 -8.13 13.25 -8.70
CA ASP A 107 -6.77 13.64 -8.32
C ASP A 107 -6.32 12.91 -7.06
N ILE A 108 -7.18 12.80 -6.03
CA ILE A 108 -6.89 12.04 -4.82
C ILE A 108 -6.63 10.56 -5.14
N MET A 109 -7.45 9.94 -6.03
CA MET A 109 -7.23 8.54 -6.44
C MET A 109 -5.92 8.36 -7.20
N ILE A 110 -5.62 9.24 -8.17
CA ILE A 110 -4.39 9.19 -8.98
C ILE A 110 -3.17 9.41 -8.09
N ASP A 111 -3.22 10.42 -7.22
CA ASP A 111 -2.12 10.76 -6.33
C ASP A 111 -1.83 9.63 -5.33
N THR A 112 -2.86 8.98 -4.80
CA THR A 112 -2.67 7.89 -3.85
C THR A 112 -2.24 6.61 -4.56
N ASN A 113 -3.04 6.16 -5.56
CA ASN A 113 -2.90 4.82 -6.14
C ASN A 113 -1.72 4.71 -7.11
N ILE A 114 -1.32 5.82 -7.76
CA ILE A 114 -0.25 5.84 -8.76
C ILE A 114 0.97 6.59 -8.20
N ARG A 115 0.84 7.89 -7.92
CA ARG A 115 2.00 8.72 -7.53
C ARG A 115 2.58 8.29 -6.18
N GLY A 116 1.73 7.91 -5.22
CA GLY A 116 2.14 7.37 -3.93
C GLY A 116 2.91 6.07 -4.07
N LEU A 117 2.41 5.12 -4.88
CA LEU A 117 3.11 3.87 -5.18
C LEU A 117 4.47 4.12 -5.82
N LEU A 118 4.54 4.99 -6.82
CA LEU A 118 5.80 5.36 -7.49
C LEU A 118 6.79 5.99 -6.52
N ALA A 119 6.32 6.88 -5.64
CA ALA A 119 7.17 7.53 -4.65
C ALA A 119 7.78 6.50 -3.68
N MET A 120 6.99 5.59 -3.13
CA MET A 120 7.50 4.53 -2.24
C MET A 120 8.46 3.60 -2.95
N THR A 121 8.14 3.18 -4.18
CA THR A 121 9.02 2.36 -5.01
C THR A 121 10.37 3.06 -5.22
N ARG A 122 10.36 4.35 -5.61
CA ARG A 122 11.59 5.13 -5.87
C ARG A 122 12.43 5.34 -4.62
N LEU A 123 11.81 5.45 -3.44
CA LEU A 123 12.51 5.69 -2.18
C LEU A 123 13.10 4.40 -1.58
N VAL A 124 12.48 3.24 -1.80
CA VAL A 124 12.86 1.98 -1.12
C VAL A 124 13.68 1.05 -2.03
N VAL A 125 13.31 0.92 -3.30
CA VAL A 125 13.90 -0.09 -4.20
C VAL A 125 15.40 0.10 -4.44
N PRO A 126 15.97 1.32 -4.55
CA PRO A 126 17.42 1.48 -4.73
C PRO A 126 18.24 0.80 -3.64
N GLY A 127 17.84 0.91 -2.38
CA GLY A 127 18.51 0.21 -1.27
C GLY A 127 18.36 -1.31 -1.34
N MET A 128 17.28 -1.82 -1.90
CA MET A 128 17.12 -3.26 -2.18
C MET A 128 18.08 -3.72 -3.29
N VAL A 129 18.20 -2.93 -4.37
CA VAL A 129 19.13 -3.21 -5.48
C VAL A 129 20.57 -3.24 -4.98
N GLU A 130 20.97 -2.24 -4.20
CA GLU A 130 22.33 -2.16 -3.62
C GLU A 130 22.66 -3.39 -2.74
N ARG A 131 21.69 -3.85 -1.95
CA ARG A 131 21.87 -5.05 -1.11
C ARG A 131 21.74 -6.36 -1.87
N GLY A 132 21.27 -6.35 -3.12
CA GLY A 132 21.02 -7.55 -3.91
C GLY A 132 19.89 -8.43 -3.35
N CYS A 133 18.95 -7.88 -2.58
CA CYS A 133 17.81 -8.63 -2.07
C CYS A 133 16.62 -7.72 -1.82
N GLY A 134 15.42 -8.22 -2.12
CA GLY A 134 14.17 -7.50 -1.89
C GLY A 134 12.98 -8.10 -2.62
N HIS A 135 11.80 -7.78 -2.13
CA HIS A 135 10.54 -8.17 -2.76
C HIS A 135 9.57 -6.99 -2.72
N ILE A 136 9.15 -6.53 -3.87
CA ILE A 136 8.15 -5.48 -4.03
C ILE A 136 6.80 -6.15 -4.29
N ILE A 137 5.81 -5.86 -3.46
CA ILE A 137 4.44 -6.36 -3.58
C ILE A 137 3.52 -5.16 -3.78
N ASN A 138 2.93 -5.07 -4.95
CA ASN A 138 1.95 -4.03 -5.28
C ASN A 138 0.54 -4.60 -5.15
N ILE A 139 -0.35 -3.90 -4.44
CA ILE A 139 -1.75 -4.28 -4.35
C ILE A 139 -2.52 -3.64 -5.51
N GLY A 140 -2.65 -4.42 -6.58
CA GLY A 140 -3.49 -4.12 -7.73
C GLY A 140 -4.98 -4.33 -7.46
N SER A 141 -5.67 -4.84 -8.45
CA SER A 141 -7.09 -5.26 -8.38
C SER A 141 -7.45 -6.01 -9.68
N ILE A 142 -8.45 -6.87 -9.64
CA ILE A 142 -9.11 -7.38 -10.85
C ILE A 142 -9.73 -6.22 -11.66
N ALA A 143 -10.08 -5.11 -11.01
CA ALA A 143 -10.55 -3.88 -11.66
C ALA A 143 -9.52 -3.26 -12.61
N GLY A 144 -8.24 -3.62 -12.51
CA GLY A 144 -7.20 -3.21 -13.46
C GLY A 144 -7.20 -3.99 -14.77
N ASP A 145 -7.99 -5.06 -14.89
CA ASP A 145 -8.11 -5.88 -16.09
C ASP A 145 -9.37 -5.56 -16.88
N ALA A 146 -10.44 -5.07 -16.21
CA ALA A 146 -11.71 -4.72 -16.86
C ALA A 146 -12.39 -3.57 -16.12
N ALA A 147 -12.88 -2.60 -16.86
CA ALA A 147 -13.65 -1.49 -16.32
C ALA A 147 -15.10 -1.90 -16.00
N TYR A 148 -15.71 -1.21 -15.04
CA TYR A 148 -17.10 -1.37 -14.66
C TYR A 148 -17.79 0.01 -14.50
N PRO A 149 -19.12 0.09 -14.59
CA PRO A 149 -19.84 1.37 -14.49
C PRO A 149 -19.53 2.12 -13.19
N GLY A 150 -19.27 3.41 -13.27
CA GLY A 150 -18.92 4.26 -12.12
C GLY A 150 -17.55 3.97 -11.49
N GLY A 151 -16.68 3.21 -12.17
CA GLY A 151 -15.37 2.85 -11.67
C GLY A 151 -14.21 3.18 -12.61
N SER A 152 -14.44 3.90 -13.72
CA SER A 152 -13.45 4.10 -14.80
C SER A 152 -12.10 4.61 -14.31
N VAL A 153 -12.08 5.67 -13.50
CA VAL A 153 -10.83 6.26 -13.01
C VAL A 153 -10.12 5.32 -12.02
N TYR A 154 -10.85 4.68 -11.11
CA TYR A 154 -10.27 3.65 -10.25
C TYR A 154 -9.68 2.50 -11.06
N CYS A 155 -10.41 1.98 -12.03
CA CYS A 155 -9.95 0.91 -12.93
C CYS A 155 -8.68 1.34 -13.68
N ALA A 156 -8.64 2.57 -14.19
CA ALA A 156 -7.46 3.14 -14.83
C ALA A 156 -6.25 3.20 -13.88
N THR A 157 -6.45 3.61 -12.60
CA THR A 157 -5.35 3.59 -11.62
C THR A 157 -4.84 2.18 -11.35
N LYS A 158 -5.73 1.17 -11.32
CA LYS A 158 -5.34 -0.23 -11.07
C LYS A 158 -4.73 -0.89 -12.32
N ALA A 159 -5.13 -0.49 -13.51
CA ALA A 159 -4.46 -0.84 -14.77
C ALA A 159 -3.03 -0.24 -14.81
N ALA A 160 -2.88 1.02 -14.36
CA ALA A 160 -1.57 1.64 -14.21
C ALA A 160 -0.68 0.86 -13.22
N VAL A 161 -1.19 0.42 -12.07
CA VAL A 161 -0.43 -0.41 -11.09
C VAL A 161 0.05 -1.71 -11.75
N LYS A 162 -0.78 -2.34 -12.60
CA LYS A 162 -0.36 -3.53 -13.36
C LYS A 162 0.80 -3.19 -14.28
N ALA A 163 0.66 -2.17 -15.11
CA ALA A 163 1.70 -1.77 -16.06
C ALA A 163 3.01 -1.36 -15.36
N LEU A 164 2.92 -0.62 -14.24
CA LEU A 164 4.07 -0.24 -13.42
C LEU A 164 4.76 -1.45 -12.78
N SER A 165 3.99 -2.46 -12.37
CA SER A 165 4.55 -3.71 -11.81
C SER A 165 5.28 -4.52 -12.88
N ASP A 166 4.72 -4.57 -14.09
CA ASP A 166 5.33 -5.27 -15.23
C ASP A 166 6.61 -4.55 -15.68
N GLY A 167 6.58 -3.20 -15.78
CA GLY A 167 7.75 -2.37 -16.11
C GLY A 167 8.86 -2.52 -15.08
N LEU A 168 8.54 -2.39 -13.79
CA LEU A 168 9.54 -2.56 -12.72
C LEU A 168 10.18 -3.97 -12.74
N ARG A 169 9.44 -5.00 -13.12
CA ARG A 169 9.98 -6.35 -13.25
C ARG A 169 10.99 -6.45 -14.41
N ILE A 170 10.73 -5.72 -15.49
CA ILE A 170 11.67 -5.62 -16.64
C ILE A 170 12.91 -4.84 -16.22
N ASP A 171 12.75 -3.71 -15.53
CA ASP A 171 13.86 -2.88 -15.07
C ASP A 171 14.78 -3.61 -14.06
N LEU A 172 14.24 -4.58 -13.34
CA LEU A 172 14.97 -5.36 -12.32
C LEU A 172 15.42 -6.73 -12.81
N VAL A 173 15.34 -7.04 -14.11
CA VAL A 173 15.60 -8.38 -14.66
C VAL A 173 17.01 -8.90 -14.35
N ASP A 174 18.01 -8.02 -14.30
CA ASP A 174 19.40 -8.36 -13.98
C ASP A 174 19.69 -8.37 -12.46
N THR A 175 18.67 -8.30 -11.63
CA THR A 175 18.80 -8.31 -10.16
C THR A 175 18.08 -9.53 -9.57
N PRO A 176 18.43 -9.97 -8.35
CA PRO A 176 17.69 -11.05 -7.69
C PRO A 176 16.38 -10.57 -7.03
N LEU A 177 15.95 -9.34 -7.27
CA LEU A 177 14.74 -8.78 -6.70
C LEU A 177 13.48 -9.38 -7.34
N ARG A 178 12.40 -9.41 -6.57
CA ARG A 178 11.10 -9.92 -7.04
C ARG A 178 10.06 -8.82 -7.04
N VAL A 179 9.19 -8.82 -8.05
CA VAL A 179 8.04 -7.93 -8.14
C VAL A 179 6.78 -8.75 -8.30
N THR A 180 5.83 -8.57 -7.39
CA THR A 180 4.52 -9.24 -7.40
C THR A 180 3.42 -8.20 -7.47
N ASN A 181 2.47 -8.38 -8.38
CA ASN A 181 1.21 -7.64 -8.40
C ASN A 181 0.09 -8.58 -7.91
N ILE A 182 -0.45 -8.32 -6.72
CA ILE A 182 -1.61 -9.04 -6.20
C ILE A 182 -2.86 -8.33 -6.68
N LYS A 183 -3.81 -9.07 -7.24
CA LYS A 183 -5.08 -8.53 -7.76
C LYS A 183 -6.25 -9.07 -6.93
N PRO A 184 -6.59 -8.43 -5.80
CA PRO A 184 -7.76 -8.82 -5.04
C PRO A 184 -9.04 -8.65 -5.86
N GLY A 185 -10.01 -9.52 -5.61
CA GLY A 185 -11.40 -9.32 -5.99
C GLY A 185 -12.12 -8.43 -4.97
N MET A 186 -13.39 -8.72 -4.70
CA MET A 186 -14.15 -8.05 -3.64
C MET A 186 -13.69 -8.58 -2.29
N VAL A 187 -13.19 -7.67 -1.44
CA VAL A 187 -12.77 -7.96 -0.07
C VAL A 187 -13.52 -7.01 0.85
N GLU A 188 -14.31 -7.56 1.75
CA GLU A 188 -15.05 -6.77 2.72
C GLU A 188 -14.11 -6.05 3.68
N THR A 189 -14.06 -4.73 3.56
CA THR A 189 -13.19 -3.85 4.35
C THR A 189 -13.81 -2.45 4.40
N ASN A 190 -13.20 -1.55 5.16
CA ASN A 190 -13.60 -0.13 5.17
C ASN A 190 -13.41 0.58 3.80
N PHE A 191 -12.85 -0.09 2.80
CA PHE A 191 -12.61 0.44 1.46
C PHE A 191 -13.93 0.85 0.77
N THR A 192 -14.98 0.04 0.95
CA THR A 192 -16.30 0.30 0.37
C THR A 192 -16.98 1.50 1.04
N VAL A 193 -16.79 1.70 2.34
CA VAL A 193 -17.29 2.90 3.04
C VAL A 193 -16.65 4.17 2.48
N VAL A 194 -15.35 4.15 2.18
CA VAL A 194 -14.65 5.27 1.52
C VAL A 194 -15.21 5.50 0.11
N ARG A 195 -15.46 4.44 -0.66
CA ARG A 195 -16.06 4.51 -1.99
C ARG A 195 -17.39 5.24 -1.97
N TYR A 196 -18.24 4.96 -1.00
CA TYR A 196 -19.56 5.59 -0.84
C TYR A 196 -19.52 6.87 0.02
N ARG A 197 -18.35 7.54 0.10
CA ARG A 197 -18.18 8.83 0.81
C ARG A 197 -18.66 8.81 2.26
N GLY A 198 -18.54 7.65 2.93
CA GLY A 198 -18.94 7.47 4.33
C GLY A 198 -20.34 6.89 4.52
N ASP A 199 -21.13 6.69 3.46
CA ASP A 199 -22.44 6.03 3.53
C ASP A 199 -22.26 4.53 3.78
N LYS A 200 -22.42 4.15 5.05
CA LYS A 200 -22.29 2.75 5.49
C LYS A 200 -23.40 1.86 4.94
N GLN A 201 -24.64 2.39 4.83
CA GLN A 201 -25.76 1.60 4.34
C GLN A 201 -25.57 1.24 2.85
N ALA A 202 -25.11 2.20 2.03
CA ALA A 202 -24.76 1.92 0.65
C ALA A 202 -23.57 0.97 0.52
N ALA A 203 -22.59 1.06 1.44
CA ALA A 203 -21.45 0.16 1.48
C ALA A 203 -21.85 -1.27 1.85
N ASP A 204 -22.72 -1.45 2.84
CA ASP A 204 -23.21 -2.77 3.29
C ASP A 204 -24.04 -3.47 2.19
N ASN A 205 -24.77 -2.71 1.37
CA ASN A 205 -25.56 -3.25 0.26
C ASN A 205 -24.71 -3.63 -0.97
N PHE A 206 -23.40 -3.34 -0.96
CA PHE A 206 -22.52 -3.63 -2.10
C PHE A 206 -22.03 -5.08 -2.11
N TYR A 207 -22.00 -5.76 -0.98
CA TYR A 207 -21.62 -7.16 -0.82
C TYR A 207 -22.83 -8.09 -0.79
#